data_4a27cce936416cf947a98fb3f3e26d0b
#
_entry.id   4a27cce936416cf947a98fb3f3e26d0b
#
_cell.length_a   1.000
_cell.length_b   1.000
_cell.length_c   1.000
_cell.angle_alpha   90.00
_cell.angle_beta   90.00
_cell.angle_gamma   90.00
#
_symmetry.space_group_name_H-M   'P 1'
#
loop_
_entity.id
_entity.type
_entity.pdbx_description
1 polymer ?
#
loop_
_entity_poly.entity_id
_entity_poly.type
_entity_poly.pdbx_seq_one_letter_code
_entity_poly.pdbx_strand_id
1 'polypeptide(L)'
;MRKLHIIYIAIIAVLLIAVFCIWQSKVIFWQTADAVHLEPGTAITIWAAVLTIVFLVFSIVGLINIDHRLSELNKTKDEMQKTSLEMREQLSKLKTSTDEEREKIVKGAEAELKKIINESAIRQNLFDELGRVAADPAPDKRAQGYAEILKIYPNLSGVNYGFIHVCRGDAFMQMHKYDKALMEYEEAVKKSPKEAGCYNALGNYYVQMKDYPKSIEYFQKALELKPESDSMLMNIGNSYAAQGQHAEARKYFEKALTFNPDIADVYYNKSVEYNQKDDPMSIEMKMHYLDHCLELNPLFYRARLNKAGTFKQLGENEKAIDEYTKVITEGVNHDYVMALVERGYNYRQLDNVAMSLLSHQQAFYLDPHNIQNLFNLAICHISLYQFLQGYNFLLQAFYEAELQNVHEFDHDMEVQLKQLCEHFPDKPFIRPEGIKDYVVERIKASGLRN
;
A
#
# COMPACT_ATOMS: atom_id res chain seq x y z
N MET A 1 -2.56 32.60 3.86
CA MET A 1 -2.72 31.54 2.85
C MET A 1 -1.86 31.78 1.58
N ARG A 2 -2.02 32.88 0.79
CA ARG A 2 -1.21 33.07 -0.45
C ARG A 2 0.31 33.02 -0.25
N LYS A 3 0.87 33.59 0.82
CA LYS A 3 2.33 33.57 1.06
C LYS A 3 2.89 32.17 1.40
N LEU A 4 2.12 31.35 2.11
CA LEU A 4 2.52 29.94 2.39
C LEU A 4 2.44 29.05 1.14
N HIS A 5 1.43 29.26 0.27
CA HIS A 5 1.35 28.59 -1.03
C HIS A 5 2.55 28.94 -1.92
N ILE A 6 2.99 30.21 -1.91
CA ILE A 6 4.16 30.66 -2.66
C ILE A 6 5.44 29.99 -2.14
N ILE A 7 5.59 29.89 -0.81
CA ILE A 7 6.75 29.21 -0.18
C ILE A 7 6.72 27.71 -0.51
N TYR A 8 5.55 27.08 -0.47
CA TYR A 8 5.37 25.65 -0.81
C TYR A 8 5.69 25.39 -2.30
N ILE A 9 5.19 26.23 -3.20
CA ILE A 9 5.51 26.15 -4.63
C ILE A 9 7.01 26.39 -4.87
N ALA A 10 7.63 27.32 -4.15
CA ALA A 10 9.06 27.59 -4.24
C ALA A 10 9.90 26.38 -3.75
N ILE A 11 9.50 25.72 -2.67
CA ILE A 11 10.16 24.51 -2.16
C ILE A 11 10.02 23.35 -3.16
N ILE A 12 8.83 23.14 -3.73
CA ILE A 12 8.61 22.13 -4.78
C ILE A 12 9.46 22.44 -6.01
N ALA A 13 9.51 23.71 -6.45
CA ALA A 13 10.32 24.11 -7.59
C ALA A 13 11.82 23.86 -7.34
N VAL A 14 12.33 24.17 -6.15
CA VAL A 14 13.72 23.88 -5.75
C VAL A 14 13.99 22.37 -5.73
N LEU A 15 13.05 21.57 -5.23
CA LEU A 15 13.16 20.10 -5.23
C LEU A 15 13.14 19.53 -6.66
N LEU A 16 12.27 20.04 -7.53
CA LEU A 16 12.22 19.64 -8.94
C LEU A 16 13.50 20.02 -9.69
N ILE A 17 14.05 21.22 -9.40
CA ILE A 17 15.34 21.65 -9.97
C ILE A 17 16.47 20.75 -9.45
N ALA A 18 16.48 20.38 -8.18
CA ALA A 18 17.46 19.46 -7.61
C ALA A 18 17.37 18.05 -8.25
N VAL A 19 16.17 17.53 -8.42
CA VAL A 19 15.92 16.24 -9.12
C VAL A 19 16.34 16.35 -10.59
N PHE A 20 16.03 17.45 -11.26
CA PHE A 20 16.46 17.69 -12.64
C PHE A 20 17.97 17.81 -12.77
N CYS A 21 18.65 18.49 -11.84
CA CYS A 21 20.12 18.56 -11.80
C CYS A 21 20.75 17.20 -11.53
N ILE A 22 20.16 16.38 -10.67
CA ILE A 22 20.58 15.00 -10.41
C ILE A 22 20.35 14.15 -11.66
N TRP A 23 19.24 14.33 -12.36
CA TRP A 23 18.94 13.64 -13.62
C TRP A 23 19.90 14.05 -14.74
N GLN A 24 20.17 15.32 -14.88
CA GLN A 24 21.15 15.86 -15.84
C GLN A 24 22.59 15.35 -15.52
N SER A 25 22.97 15.33 -14.24
CA SER A 25 24.26 14.78 -13.84
C SER A 25 24.35 13.25 -14.12
N LYS A 26 23.21 12.54 -14.06
CA LYS A 26 23.14 11.14 -14.45
C LYS A 26 23.30 10.94 -15.96
N VAL A 27 22.71 11.81 -16.79
CA VAL A 27 22.88 11.79 -18.26
C VAL A 27 24.33 12.10 -18.63
N ILE A 28 24.94 13.09 -18.00
CA ILE A 28 26.37 13.43 -18.17
C ILE A 28 27.25 12.29 -17.67
N PHE A 29 26.90 11.64 -16.56
CA PHE A 29 27.63 10.52 -15.97
C PHE A 29 27.62 9.28 -16.89
N TRP A 30 26.50 8.97 -17.55
CA TRP A 30 26.42 7.86 -18.51
C TRP A 30 27.18 8.17 -19.82
N GLN A 31 27.26 9.43 -20.21
CA GLN A 31 28.08 9.85 -21.37
C GLN A 31 29.57 9.91 -21.05
N THR A 32 29.95 10.02 -19.77
CA THR A 32 31.35 10.04 -19.34
C THR A 32 31.80 8.75 -18.64
N ALA A 33 30.92 7.76 -18.47
CA ALA A 33 31.21 6.49 -17.78
C ALA A 33 32.27 5.62 -18.48
N ASP A 34 32.54 5.87 -19.75
CA ASP A 34 33.69 5.27 -20.46
C ASP A 34 35.05 5.84 -20.04
N ALA A 35 35.10 6.88 -19.20
CA ALA A 35 36.31 7.61 -18.85
C ALA A 35 36.73 7.57 -17.37
N VAL A 36 35.88 7.13 -16.44
CA VAL A 36 36.22 7.12 -15.00
C VAL A 36 35.70 5.85 -14.33
N HIS A 37 36.61 4.97 -13.93
CA HIS A 37 36.36 3.81 -13.07
C HIS A 37 35.94 4.31 -11.65
N LEU A 38 34.66 4.42 -11.38
CA LEU A 38 34.15 4.53 -10.02
C LEU A 38 33.85 3.14 -9.46
N GLU A 39 34.39 2.84 -8.28
CA GLU A 39 34.13 1.59 -7.60
C GLU A 39 32.61 1.44 -7.33
N PRO A 40 32.02 0.22 -7.52
CA PRO A 40 30.60 -0.02 -7.32
C PRO A 40 30.07 0.40 -5.94
N GLY A 41 30.93 0.44 -4.92
CA GLY A 41 30.57 0.85 -3.56
C GLY A 41 30.20 2.34 -3.41
N THR A 42 30.82 3.23 -4.17
CA THR A 42 30.52 4.68 -4.12
C THR A 42 29.18 5.03 -4.78
N ALA A 43 28.83 4.35 -5.86
CA ALA A 43 27.52 4.52 -6.51
C ALA A 43 26.37 4.06 -5.59
N ILE A 44 26.54 2.94 -4.89
CA ILE A 44 25.57 2.41 -3.91
C ILE A 44 25.39 3.37 -2.73
N THR A 45 26.47 3.98 -2.24
CA THR A 45 26.41 4.94 -1.11
C THR A 45 25.68 6.22 -1.51
N ILE A 46 25.87 6.74 -2.72
CA ILE A 46 25.15 7.92 -3.24
C ILE A 46 23.66 7.59 -3.43
N TRP A 47 23.33 6.41 -3.96
CA TRP A 47 21.95 5.98 -4.11
C TRP A 47 21.24 5.74 -2.77
N ALA A 48 21.93 5.16 -1.80
CA ALA A 48 21.41 5.01 -0.45
C ALA A 48 21.12 6.38 0.22
N ALA A 49 22.00 7.37 0.04
CA ALA A 49 21.81 8.72 0.53
C ALA A 49 20.61 9.42 -0.15
N VAL A 50 20.46 9.29 -1.47
CA VAL A 50 19.33 9.85 -2.23
C VAL A 50 18.02 9.18 -1.81
N LEU A 51 17.98 7.86 -1.69
CA LEU A 51 16.80 7.14 -1.20
C LEU A 51 16.47 7.54 0.25
N THR A 52 17.46 7.72 1.11
CA THR A 52 17.25 8.17 2.50
C THR A 52 16.64 9.57 2.54
N ILE A 53 17.10 10.50 1.68
CA ILE A 53 16.53 11.85 1.57
C ILE A 53 15.10 11.80 1.01
N VAL A 54 14.83 10.97 0.01
CA VAL A 54 13.49 10.78 -0.55
C VAL A 54 12.57 10.15 0.50
N PHE A 55 13.02 9.14 1.25
CA PHE A 55 12.26 8.55 2.36
C PHE A 55 12.04 9.54 3.50
N LEU A 56 13.01 10.39 3.83
CA LEU A 56 12.87 11.46 4.83
C LEU A 56 11.83 12.49 4.37
N VAL A 57 11.84 12.88 3.10
CA VAL A 57 10.84 13.82 2.54
C VAL A 57 9.45 13.17 2.52
N PHE A 58 9.32 11.91 2.10
CA PHE A 58 8.03 11.18 2.17
C PHE A 58 7.57 10.91 3.60
N SER A 59 8.47 10.63 4.53
CA SER A 59 8.14 10.47 5.95
C SER A 59 7.71 11.81 6.57
N ILE A 60 8.34 12.91 6.19
CA ILE A 60 7.97 14.26 6.62
C ILE A 60 6.62 14.68 5.99
N VAL A 61 6.36 14.35 4.73
CA VAL A 61 5.09 14.64 4.04
C VAL A 61 3.97 13.69 4.48
N GLY A 62 4.27 12.42 4.74
CA GLY A 62 3.28 11.44 5.24
C GLY A 62 2.92 11.59 6.72
N LEU A 63 3.82 12.13 7.55
CA LEU A 63 3.59 12.40 8.97
C LEU A 63 2.90 13.75 9.23
N ILE A 64 2.85 14.64 8.24
CA ILE A 64 2.25 15.94 8.38
C ILE A 64 0.91 15.92 7.65
N ASN A 65 -0.13 15.60 8.38
CA ASN A 65 -1.45 16.12 8.04
C ASN A 65 -1.36 17.65 8.23
N ILE A 66 -0.91 18.35 7.17
CA ILE A 66 -0.63 19.79 7.17
C ILE A 66 -1.88 20.56 7.57
N ASP A 67 -3.07 20.06 7.21
CA ASP A 67 -4.35 20.65 7.59
C ASP A 67 -4.61 20.55 9.10
N HIS A 68 -4.22 19.46 9.76
CA HIS A 68 -4.36 19.33 11.21
C HIS A 68 -3.39 20.26 11.94
N ARG A 69 -2.13 20.38 11.51
CA ARG A 69 -1.16 21.34 12.05
C ARG A 69 -1.55 22.80 11.76
N LEU A 70 -2.12 23.08 10.58
CA LEU A 70 -2.66 24.40 10.26
C LEU A 70 -3.88 24.74 11.12
N SER A 71 -4.76 23.76 11.40
CA SER A 71 -5.88 23.92 12.31
C SER A 71 -5.41 24.17 13.74
N GLU A 72 -4.40 23.41 14.23
CA GLU A 72 -3.82 23.63 15.56
C GLU A 72 -3.05 24.96 15.68
N LEU A 73 -2.28 25.33 14.64
CA LEU A 73 -1.61 26.63 14.56
C LEU A 73 -2.61 27.79 14.53
N ASN A 74 -3.72 27.65 13.81
CA ASN A 74 -4.79 28.63 13.81
C ASN A 74 -5.47 28.73 15.18
N LYS A 75 -5.73 27.59 15.83
CA LYS A 75 -6.29 27.55 17.19
C LYS A 75 -5.34 28.18 18.21
N THR A 76 -4.05 27.89 18.12
CA THR A 76 -3.02 28.52 18.96
C THR A 76 -2.90 30.01 18.68
N LYS A 77 -3.04 30.44 17.42
CA LYS A 77 -3.08 31.85 17.03
C LYS A 77 -4.31 32.57 17.57
N ASP A 78 -5.48 31.94 17.52
CA ASP A 78 -6.72 32.49 18.05
C ASP A 78 -6.66 32.57 19.57
N GLU A 79 -6.09 31.56 20.24
CA GLU A 79 -5.80 31.59 21.69
C GLU A 79 -4.80 32.70 22.04
N MET A 80 -3.72 32.89 21.26
CA MET A 80 -2.79 34.00 21.42
C MET A 80 -3.44 35.37 21.18
N GLN A 81 -4.33 35.48 20.20
CA GLN A 81 -5.04 36.74 19.97
C GLN A 81 -6.00 37.05 21.11
N LYS A 82 -6.70 36.03 21.62
CA LYS A 82 -7.58 36.17 22.80
C LYS A 82 -6.79 36.57 24.03
N THR A 83 -5.67 35.90 24.31
CA THR A 83 -4.76 36.25 25.41
C THR A 83 -4.18 37.65 25.26
N SER A 84 -3.84 38.07 24.02
CA SER A 84 -3.38 39.45 23.73
C SER A 84 -4.48 40.48 23.99
N LEU A 85 -5.73 40.17 23.70
CA LEU A 85 -6.86 41.06 23.96
C LEU A 85 -7.12 41.20 25.47
N GLU A 86 -7.10 40.08 26.18
CA GLU A 86 -7.23 40.02 27.64
C GLU A 86 -6.07 40.74 28.34
N MET A 87 -4.83 40.60 27.84
CA MET A 87 -3.67 41.38 28.30
C MET A 87 -3.83 42.90 28.07
N ARG A 88 -4.38 43.30 26.92
CA ARG A 88 -4.65 44.74 26.65
C ARG A 88 -5.71 45.27 27.59
N GLU A 89 -6.73 44.50 27.90
CA GLU A 89 -7.77 44.88 28.85
C GLU A 89 -7.20 44.94 30.30
N GLN A 90 -6.35 44.00 30.69
CA GLN A 90 -5.62 44.07 31.96
C GLN A 90 -4.65 45.25 32.00
N LEU A 91 -3.94 45.54 30.92
CA LEU A 91 -3.09 46.73 30.81
C LEU A 91 -3.88 48.05 30.91
N SER A 92 -5.12 48.09 30.43
CA SER A 92 -5.98 49.25 30.61
C SER A 92 -6.44 49.44 32.06
N LYS A 93 -6.71 48.32 32.77
CA LYS A 93 -7.03 48.31 34.20
C LYS A 93 -5.83 48.66 35.06
N LEU A 94 -4.60 48.27 34.66
CA LEU A 94 -3.34 48.64 35.30
C LEU A 94 -3.07 50.17 35.32
N LYS A 95 -3.56 50.89 34.31
CA LYS A 95 -3.38 52.37 34.28
C LYS A 95 -4.18 53.12 35.33
N THR A 96 -5.19 52.45 35.91
CA THR A 96 -6.11 53.07 36.90
C THR A 96 -6.05 52.41 38.30
N SER A 97 -5.21 51.37 38.49
CA SER A 97 -5.13 50.60 39.73
C SER A 97 -3.98 51.05 40.65
N THR A 98 -4.07 50.74 41.94
CA THR A 98 -3.03 50.97 42.94
C THR A 98 -1.78 50.12 42.69
N ASP A 99 -0.63 50.50 43.24
CA ASP A 99 0.62 49.73 43.01
C ASP A 99 0.56 48.30 43.52
N GLU A 100 -0.21 48.04 44.56
CA GLU A 100 -0.46 46.70 45.12
C GLU A 100 -1.31 45.81 44.20
N GLU A 101 -2.33 46.40 43.56
CA GLU A 101 -3.13 45.71 42.55
C GLU A 101 -2.35 45.43 41.26
N ARG A 102 -1.44 46.31 40.89
CA ARG A 102 -0.52 46.12 39.74
C ARG A 102 0.40 44.93 39.96
N GLU A 103 1.01 44.85 41.17
CA GLU A 103 1.92 43.72 41.50
C GLU A 103 1.20 42.38 41.51
N LYS A 104 -0.07 42.33 41.96
CA LYS A 104 -0.89 41.11 41.96
C LYS A 104 -1.28 40.68 40.55
N ILE A 105 -1.59 41.64 39.65
CA ILE A 105 -1.93 41.36 38.25
C ILE A 105 -0.69 40.85 37.49
N VAL A 106 0.47 41.49 37.71
CA VAL A 106 1.75 41.08 37.09
C VAL A 106 2.15 39.66 37.53
N LYS A 107 2.12 39.35 38.83
CA LYS A 107 2.39 37.99 39.35
C LYS A 107 1.41 36.94 38.77
N GLY A 108 0.14 37.30 38.63
CA GLY A 108 -0.87 36.42 38.00
C GLY A 108 -0.55 36.15 36.53
N ALA A 109 -0.24 37.20 35.75
CA ALA A 109 0.12 37.05 34.36
C ALA A 109 1.44 36.28 34.13
N GLU A 110 2.44 36.49 34.99
CA GLU A 110 3.69 35.72 34.96
C GLU A 110 3.47 34.23 35.26
N ALA A 111 2.60 33.90 36.20
CA ALA A 111 2.26 32.52 36.52
C ALA A 111 1.53 31.82 35.35
N GLU A 112 0.60 32.55 34.71
CA GLU A 112 -0.13 32.03 33.58
C GLU A 112 0.75 31.85 32.32
N LEU A 113 1.63 32.82 32.07
CA LEU A 113 2.63 32.72 30.98
C LEU A 113 3.57 31.52 31.22
N LYS A 114 4.03 31.32 32.47
CA LYS A 114 4.88 30.18 32.83
C LYS A 114 4.17 28.84 32.62
N LYS A 115 2.87 28.77 32.89
CA LYS A 115 2.03 27.62 32.64
C LYS A 115 1.91 27.34 31.14
N ILE A 116 1.62 28.35 30.32
CA ILE A 116 1.50 28.24 28.84
C ILE A 116 2.81 27.77 28.22
N ILE A 117 3.95 28.35 28.65
CA ILE A 117 5.28 27.96 28.17
C ILE A 117 5.56 26.48 28.52
N ASN A 118 5.25 26.07 29.75
CA ASN A 118 5.47 24.68 30.17
C ASN A 118 4.57 23.70 29.39
N GLU A 119 3.29 24.02 29.21
CA GLU A 119 2.37 23.20 28.41
C GLU A 119 2.82 23.10 26.95
N SER A 120 3.32 24.19 26.38
CA SER A 120 3.86 24.20 25.02
C SER A 120 5.10 23.31 24.87
N ALA A 121 6.02 23.35 25.86
CA ALA A 121 7.21 22.51 25.87
C ALA A 121 6.84 21.01 26.01
N ILE A 122 5.85 20.69 26.85
CA ILE A 122 5.36 19.32 27.02
C ILE A 122 4.72 18.81 25.71
N ARG A 123 3.93 19.64 25.03
CA ARG A 123 3.33 19.27 23.73
C ARG A 123 4.40 19.04 22.66
N GLN A 124 5.43 19.88 22.62
CA GLN A 124 6.53 19.70 21.67
C GLN A 124 7.25 18.36 21.90
N ASN A 125 7.57 18.04 23.15
CA ASN A 125 8.18 16.76 23.50
C ASN A 125 7.29 15.56 23.08
N LEU A 126 5.96 15.66 23.30
CA LEU A 126 5.03 14.63 22.86
C LEU A 126 5.07 14.44 21.35
N PHE A 127 5.07 15.53 20.57
CA PHE A 127 5.13 15.43 19.08
C PHE A 127 6.45 14.83 18.60
N ASP A 128 7.57 15.20 19.23
CA ASP A 128 8.89 14.66 18.89
C ASP A 128 8.95 13.15 19.22
N GLU A 129 8.38 12.70 20.34
CA GLU A 129 8.27 11.28 20.67
C GLU A 129 7.33 10.52 19.75
N LEU A 130 6.16 11.08 19.41
CA LEU A 130 5.25 10.47 18.43
C LEU A 130 5.95 10.29 17.08
N GLY A 131 6.69 11.30 16.61
CA GLY A 131 7.47 11.22 15.38
C GLY A 131 8.53 10.12 15.42
N ARG A 132 9.26 10.01 16.53
CA ARG A 132 10.28 8.98 16.75
C ARG A 132 9.68 7.56 16.76
N VAL A 133 8.58 7.38 17.48
CA VAL A 133 7.89 6.08 17.57
C VAL A 133 7.31 5.69 16.22
N ALA A 134 6.68 6.60 15.50
CA ALA A 134 6.10 6.33 14.18
C ALA A 134 7.15 5.94 13.14
N ALA A 135 8.37 6.46 13.25
CA ALA A 135 9.48 6.17 12.34
C ALA A 135 10.18 4.83 12.61
N ASP A 136 9.92 4.15 13.74
CA ASP A 136 10.54 2.86 14.02
C ASP A 136 10.00 1.79 13.06
N PRO A 137 10.86 1.04 12.33
CA PRO A 137 10.42 0.03 11.40
C PRO A 137 9.75 -1.18 12.07
N ALA A 138 10.06 -1.46 13.34
CA ALA A 138 9.58 -2.61 14.06
C ALA A 138 8.19 -2.35 14.70
N PRO A 139 7.14 -3.08 14.33
CA PRO A 139 5.78 -2.82 14.82
C PRO A 139 5.62 -3.08 16.33
N ASP A 140 6.40 -4.00 16.91
CA ASP A 140 6.41 -4.27 18.35
C ASP A 140 6.95 -3.09 19.14
N LYS A 141 8.03 -2.47 18.65
CA LYS A 141 8.59 -1.25 19.26
C LYS A 141 7.65 -0.06 19.12
N ARG A 142 6.97 0.08 17.98
CA ARG A 142 5.93 1.12 17.83
C ARG A 142 4.80 0.93 18.84
N ALA A 143 4.28 -0.29 18.95
CA ALA A 143 3.19 -0.58 19.91
C ALA A 143 3.60 -0.29 21.35
N GLN A 144 4.86 -0.59 21.72
CA GLN A 144 5.41 -0.27 23.04
C GLN A 144 5.60 1.23 23.22
N GLY A 145 6.19 1.93 22.24
CA GLY A 145 6.41 3.37 22.29
C GLY A 145 5.11 4.16 22.44
N TYR A 146 4.05 3.79 21.69
CA TYR A 146 2.73 4.41 21.88
C TYR A 146 2.14 4.14 23.27
N ALA A 147 2.39 2.95 23.86
CA ALA A 147 1.95 2.67 25.23
C ALA A 147 2.67 3.54 26.26
N GLU A 148 3.97 3.77 26.08
CA GLU A 148 4.77 4.65 26.94
C GLU A 148 4.29 6.11 26.82
N ILE A 149 4.03 6.59 25.60
CA ILE A 149 3.46 7.92 25.35
C ILE A 149 2.13 8.10 26.08
N LEU A 150 1.21 7.14 25.96
CA LEU A 150 -0.09 7.18 26.65
C LEU A 150 0.05 7.19 28.17
N LYS A 151 1.11 6.56 28.71
CA LYS A 151 1.41 6.53 30.14
C LYS A 151 2.05 7.85 30.63
N ILE A 152 2.95 8.43 29.84
CA ILE A 152 3.68 9.65 30.21
C ILE A 152 2.79 10.89 30.09
N TYR A 153 1.94 10.92 29.06
CA TYR A 153 1.10 12.07 28.71
C TYR A 153 -0.40 11.72 28.75
N PRO A 154 -0.98 11.37 29.90
CA PRO A 154 -2.32 10.77 29.95
C PRO A 154 -3.48 11.73 29.67
N ASN A 155 -3.34 13.06 29.86
CA ASN A 155 -4.44 14.03 29.85
C ASN A 155 -4.02 15.44 29.39
N LEU A 156 -3.28 15.56 28.31
CA LEU A 156 -2.98 16.88 27.75
C LEU A 156 -4.14 17.40 26.93
N SER A 157 -4.56 18.64 27.20
CA SER A 157 -5.63 19.28 26.45
C SER A 157 -5.23 19.49 24.99
N GLY A 158 -6.16 19.28 24.03
CA GLY A 158 -5.88 19.43 22.61
C GLY A 158 -5.10 18.28 21.96
N VAL A 159 -4.82 17.19 22.67
CA VAL A 159 -4.19 16.00 22.12
C VAL A 159 -5.27 15.01 21.68
N ASN A 160 -5.16 14.52 20.43
CA ASN A 160 -6.04 13.49 19.91
C ASN A 160 -5.55 12.09 20.35
N TYR A 161 -6.00 11.65 21.52
CA TYR A 161 -5.65 10.33 22.07
C TYR A 161 -6.22 9.19 21.21
N GLY A 162 -7.36 9.40 20.56
CA GLY A 162 -7.91 8.42 19.62
C GLY A 162 -6.93 8.10 18.50
N PHE A 163 -6.24 9.10 17.97
CA PHE A 163 -5.21 8.89 16.96
C PHE A 163 -4.03 8.02 17.48
N ILE A 164 -3.57 8.25 18.71
CA ILE A 164 -2.48 7.45 19.30
C ILE A 164 -2.91 5.98 19.46
N HIS A 165 -4.15 5.75 19.92
CA HIS A 165 -4.73 4.41 19.99
C HIS A 165 -4.87 3.77 18.61
N VAL A 166 -5.28 4.50 17.57
CA VAL A 166 -5.32 4.00 16.19
C VAL A 166 -3.92 3.56 15.75
N CYS A 167 -2.91 4.40 15.91
CA CYS A 167 -1.52 4.04 15.53
C CYS A 167 -1.00 2.79 16.26
N ARG A 168 -1.38 2.61 17.53
CA ARG A 168 -1.05 1.43 18.30
C ARG A 168 -1.80 0.19 17.81
N GLY A 169 -3.06 0.34 17.47
CA GLY A 169 -3.88 -0.68 16.83
C GLY A 169 -3.29 -1.14 15.50
N ASP A 170 -2.85 -0.21 14.65
CA ASP A 170 -2.18 -0.50 13.38
C ASP A 170 -0.89 -1.30 13.59
N ALA A 171 -0.11 -0.98 14.61
CA ALA A 171 1.08 -1.74 14.96
C ALA A 171 0.72 -3.19 15.38
N PHE A 172 -0.37 -3.40 16.11
CA PHE A 172 -0.87 -4.73 16.45
C PHE A 172 -1.41 -5.48 15.24
N MET A 173 -2.07 -4.81 14.29
CA MET A 173 -2.49 -5.39 13.01
C MET A 173 -1.30 -5.94 12.22
N GLN A 174 -0.21 -5.18 12.12
CA GLN A 174 1.01 -5.63 11.44
C GLN A 174 1.68 -6.83 12.13
N MET A 175 1.47 -7.00 13.43
CA MET A 175 1.91 -8.18 14.19
C MET A 175 0.90 -9.33 14.15
N HIS A 176 -0.19 -9.23 13.37
CA HIS A 176 -1.30 -10.20 13.35
C HIS A 176 -1.94 -10.46 14.72
N LYS A 177 -1.84 -9.50 15.66
CA LYS A 177 -2.45 -9.54 17.00
C LYS A 177 -3.81 -8.86 16.98
N TYR A 178 -4.75 -9.47 16.27
CA TYR A 178 -6.05 -8.89 15.92
C TYR A 178 -6.90 -8.49 17.14
N ASP A 179 -6.94 -9.31 18.19
CA ASP A 179 -7.70 -8.99 19.40
C ASP A 179 -7.18 -7.71 20.08
N LYS A 180 -5.84 -7.55 20.13
CA LYS A 180 -5.24 -6.34 20.70
C LYS A 180 -5.49 -5.12 19.82
N ALA A 181 -5.46 -5.28 18.52
CA ALA A 181 -5.78 -4.21 17.59
C ALA A 181 -7.22 -3.72 17.77
N LEU A 182 -8.19 -4.65 17.88
CA LEU A 182 -9.58 -4.31 18.12
C LEU A 182 -9.76 -3.51 19.41
N MET A 183 -9.15 -3.97 20.51
CA MET A 183 -9.21 -3.25 21.81
C MET A 183 -8.70 -1.81 21.69
N GLU A 184 -7.64 -1.59 20.95
CA GLU A 184 -7.07 -0.26 20.74
C GLU A 184 -7.99 0.62 19.88
N TYR A 185 -8.57 0.09 18.82
CA TYR A 185 -9.50 0.85 17.97
C TYR A 185 -10.80 1.20 18.72
N GLU A 186 -11.31 0.30 19.57
CA GLU A 186 -12.46 0.59 20.42
C GLU A 186 -12.13 1.68 21.46
N GLU A 187 -10.95 1.62 22.06
CA GLU A 187 -10.50 2.67 22.98
C GLU A 187 -10.27 4.00 22.23
N ALA A 188 -9.82 3.96 20.96
CA ALA A 188 -9.72 5.14 20.11
C ALA A 188 -11.06 5.86 19.94
N VAL A 189 -12.11 5.14 19.63
CA VAL A 189 -13.47 5.69 19.50
C VAL A 189 -13.97 6.25 20.82
N LYS A 190 -13.71 5.55 21.93
CA LYS A 190 -14.10 5.99 23.27
C LYS A 190 -13.37 7.29 23.68
N LYS A 191 -12.10 7.43 23.34
CA LYS A 191 -11.30 8.63 23.65
C LYS A 191 -11.62 9.81 22.76
N SER A 192 -11.95 9.55 21.49
CA SER A 192 -12.19 10.58 20.47
C SER A 192 -13.45 10.26 19.64
N PRO A 193 -14.65 10.28 20.22
CA PRO A 193 -15.89 9.83 19.57
C PRO A 193 -16.37 10.75 18.43
N LYS A 194 -15.79 11.92 18.28
CA LYS A 194 -16.09 12.87 17.18
C LYS A 194 -15.06 12.80 16.05
N GLU A 195 -14.07 11.92 16.15
CA GLU A 195 -13.03 11.77 15.15
C GLU A 195 -13.39 10.66 14.15
N ALA A 196 -13.69 11.04 12.93
CA ALA A 196 -14.03 10.11 11.85
C ALA A 196 -12.94 9.05 11.60
N GLY A 197 -11.67 9.40 11.81
CA GLY A 197 -10.53 8.51 11.65
C GLY A 197 -10.57 7.28 12.56
N CYS A 198 -11.11 7.40 13.78
CA CYS A 198 -11.25 6.28 14.71
C CYS A 198 -12.26 5.24 14.21
N TYR A 199 -13.38 5.69 13.67
CA TYR A 199 -14.39 4.80 13.08
C TYR A 199 -13.89 4.19 11.77
N ASN A 200 -13.15 4.96 10.96
CA ASN A 200 -12.52 4.45 9.74
C ASN A 200 -11.51 3.33 10.06
N ALA A 201 -10.73 3.46 11.12
CA ALA A 201 -9.81 2.41 11.56
C ALA A 201 -10.54 1.11 11.95
N LEU A 202 -11.67 1.20 12.68
CA LEU A 202 -12.53 0.05 12.95
C LEU A 202 -13.13 -0.55 11.67
N GLY A 203 -13.57 0.29 10.74
CA GLY A 203 -14.06 -0.16 9.44
C GLY A 203 -13.00 -0.98 8.70
N ASN A 204 -11.77 -0.49 8.62
CA ASN A 204 -10.64 -1.20 8.00
C ASN A 204 -10.30 -2.51 8.73
N TYR A 205 -10.35 -2.52 10.06
CA TYR A 205 -10.19 -3.74 10.85
C TYR A 205 -11.20 -4.80 10.43
N TYR A 206 -12.49 -4.46 10.33
CA TYR A 206 -13.53 -5.42 9.94
C TYR A 206 -13.43 -5.84 8.47
N VAL A 207 -12.91 -5.00 7.57
CA VAL A 207 -12.56 -5.42 6.20
C VAL A 207 -11.50 -6.53 6.24
N GLN A 208 -10.45 -6.36 7.04
CA GLN A 208 -9.38 -7.36 7.18
C GLN A 208 -9.90 -8.67 7.79
N MET A 209 -10.87 -8.57 8.69
CA MET A 209 -11.56 -9.74 9.27
C MET A 209 -12.64 -10.33 8.33
N LYS A 210 -12.84 -9.75 7.15
CA LYS A 210 -13.90 -10.10 6.18
C LYS A 210 -15.34 -9.97 6.73
N ASP A 211 -15.53 -9.21 7.82
CA ASP A 211 -16.84 -8.84 8.36
C ASP A 211 -17.32 -7.54 7.68
N TYR A 212 -17.67 -7.65 6.40
CA TYR A 212 -18.04 -6.50 5.58
C TYR A 212 -19.29 -5.75 6.09
N PRO A 213 -20.33 -6.40 6.64
CA PRO A 213 -21.45 -5.69 7.22
C PRO A 213 -21.04 -4.72 8.33
N LYS A 214 -20.19 -5.17 9.27
CA LYS A 214 -19.68 -4.28 10.32
C LYS A 214 -18.73 -3.21 9.76
N SER A 215 -17.92 -3.53 8.76
CA SER A 215 -17.06 -2.52 8.15
C SER A 215 -17.89 -1.37 7.57
N ILE A 216 -18.98 -1.67 6.87
CA ILE A 216 -19.90 -0.67 6.32
C ILE A 216 -20.51 0.19 7.43
N GLU A 217 -20.97 -0.44 8.53
CA GLU A 217 -21.54 0.29 9.68
C GLU A 217 -20.54 1.32 10.23
N TYR A 218 -19.30 0.92 10.43
CA TYR A 218 -18.27 1.82 10.97
C TYR A 218 -17.85 2.90 9.98
N PHE A 219 -17.72 2.59 8.69
CA PHE A 219 -17.46 3.60 7.67
C PHE A 219 -18.62 4.60 7.53
N GLN A 220 -19.88 4.16 7.69
CA GLN A 220 -21.04 5.06 7.70
C GLN A 220 -20.98 6.02 8.90
N LYS A 221 -20.64 5.54 10.10
CA LYS A 221 -20.41 6.40 11.27
C LYS A 221 -19.28 7.41 11.03
N ALA A 222 -18.20 6.99 10.37
CA ALA A 222 -17.14 7.89 9.99
C ALA A 222 -17.61 8.95 8.97
N LEU A 223 -18.42 8.54 8.00
CA LEU A 223 -18.99 9.42 6.98
C LEU A 223 -20.00 10.42 7.56
N GLU A 224 -20.78 10.05 8.60
CA GLU A 224 -21.65 10.99 9.33
C GLU A 224 -20.86 12.15 9.95
N LEU A 225 -19.64 11.87 10.42
CA LEU A 225 -18.74 12.88 10.98
C LEU A 225 -18.00 13.69 9.92
N LYS A 226 -17.74 13.08 8.76
CA LYS A 226 -17.06 13.71 7.61
C LYS A 226 -17.75 13.35 6.28
N PRO A 227 -18.88 14.01 5.95
CA PRO A 227 -19.75 13.64 4.82
C PRO A 227 -19.09 13.73 3.43
N GLU A 228 -18.07 14.57 3.27
CA GLU A 228 -17.38 14.81 1.99
C GLU A 228 -16.10 13.95 1.84
N SER A 229 -16.03 12.84 2.57
CA SER A 229 -14.85 11.96 2.47
C SER A 229 -15.00 10.95 1.34
N ASP A 230 -14.31 11.22 0.24
CA ASP A 230 -14.15 10.32 -0.91
C ASP A 230 -13.58 8.94 -0.49
N SER A 231 -12.58 8.93 0.38
CA SER A 231 -11.95 7.69 0.87
C SER A 231 -12.91 6.81 1.66
N MET A 232 -13.78 7.38 2.49
CA MET A 232 -14.79 6.60 3.24
C MET A 232 -15.87 6.07 2.32
N LEU A 233 -16.32 6.86 1.35
CA LEU A 233 -17.25 6.41 0.31
C LEU A 233 -16.68 5.26 -0.50
N MET A 234 -15.40 5.37 -0.89
CA MET A 234 -14.68 4.30 -1.60
C MET A 234 -14.60 3.03 -0.74
N ASN A 235 -14.26 3.13 0.54
CA ASN A 235 -14.17 1.99 1.45
C ASN A 235 -15.53 1.28 1.63
N ILE A 236 -16.63 2.04 1.72
CA ILE A 236 -17.99 1.47 1.74
C ILE A 236 -18.26 0.73 0.42
N GLY A 237 -17.95 1.35 -0.72
CA GLY A 237 -18.11 0.74 -2.03
C GLY A 237 -17.32 -0.58 -2.15
N ASN A 238 -16.06 -0.59 -1.71
CA ASN A 238 -15.22 -1.79 -1.68
C ASN A 238 -15.83 -2.90 -0.80
N SER A 239 -16.38 -2.54 0.35
CA SER A 239 -17.03 -3.50 1.25
C SER A 239 -18.29 -4.11 0.65
N TYR A 240 -19.09 -3.33 -0.10
CA TYR A 240 -20.24 -3.85 -0.86
C TYR A 240 -19.79 -4.74 -2.03
N ALA A 241 -18.76 -4.33 -2.76
CA ALA A 241 -18.21 -5.13 -3.86
C ALA A 241 -17.69 -6.49 -3.37
N ALA A 242 -17.00 -6.51 -2.22
CA ALA A 242 -16.52 -7.73 -1.59
C ALA A 242 -17.64 -8.69 -1.14
N GLN A 243 -18.87 -8.19 -0.93
CA GLN A 243 -20.07 -8.98 -0.69
C GLN A 243 -20.80 -9.40 -1.97
N GLY A 244 -20.28 -9.04 -3.16
CA GLY A 244 -20.96 -9.26 -4.44
C GLY A 244 -22.13 -8.28 -4.70
N GLN A 245 -22.30 -7.25 -3.86
CA GLN A 245 -23.37 -6.25 -4.00
C GLN A 245 -22.93 -5.10 -4.92
N HIS A 246 -22.65 -5.43 -6.17
CA HIS A 246 -22.03 -4.52 -7.17
C HIS A 246 -22.87 -3.26 -7.44
N ALA A 247 -24.19 -3.37 -7.42
CA ALA A 247 -25.09 -2.23 -7.66
C ALA A 247 -24.96 -1.16 -6.55
N GLU A 248 -24.84 -1.58 -5.29
CA GLU A 248 -24.63 -0.66 -4.17
C GLU A 248 -23.20 -0.09 -4.20
N ALA A 249 -22.20 -0.93 -4.49
CA ALA A 249 -20.82 -0.49 -4.62
C ALA A 249 -20.68 0.66 -5.64
N ARG A 250 -21.29 0.54 -6.81
CA ARG A 250 -21.30 1.60 -7.83
C ARG A 250 -21.86 2.92 -7.34
N LYS A 251 -22.94 2.92 -6.59
CA LYS A 251 -23.53 4.15 -6.04
C LYS A 251 -22.56 4.90 -5.14
N TYR A 252 -21.79 4.16 -4.33
CA TYR A 252 -20.82 4.76 -3.43
C TYR A 252 -19.56 5.23 -4.18
N PHE A 253 -19.11 4.50 -5.20
CA PHE A 253 -18.01 4.95 -6.06
C PHE A 253 -18.38 6.21 -6.86
N GLU A 254 -19.60 6.30 -7.39
CA GLU A 254 -20.09 7.49 -8.06
C GLU A 254 -20.15 8.70 -7.12
N LYS A 255 -20.61 8.51 -5.88
CA LYS A 255 -20.56 9.57 -4.85
C LYS A 255 -19.12 9.99 -4.55
N ALA A 256 -18.18 9.05 -4.43
CA ALA A 256 -16.77 9.39 -4.19
C ALA A 256 -16.20 10.27 -5.30
N LEU A 257 -16.51 9.96 -6.56
CA LEU A 257 -16.09 10.75 -7.73
C LEU A 257 -16.72 12.13 -7.80
N THR A 258 -17.87 12.38 -7.14
CA THR A 258 -18.43 13.75 -7.07
C THR A 258 -17.58 14.68 -6.20
N PHE A 259 -16.85 14.14 -5.22
CA PHE A 259 -15.96 14.93 -4.35
C PHE A 259 -14.54 14.97 -4.88
N ASN A 260 -14.06 13.91 -5.47
CA ASN A 260 -12.74 13.82 -6.05
C ASN A 260 -12.79 12.98 -7.35
N PRO A 261 -12.80 13.61 -8.52
CA PRO A 261 -12.87 12.89 -9.79
C PRO A 261 -11.56 12.20 -10.18
N ASP A 262 -10.43 12.55 -9.55
CA ASP A 262 -9.10 12.09 -9.93
C ASP A 262 -8.60 10.90 -9.07
N ILE A 263 -9.53 10.07 -8.58
CA ILE A 263 -9.15 8.91 -7.75
C ILE A 263 -8.98 7.67 -8.65
N ALA A 264 -7.75 7.32 -8.97
CA ALA A 264 -7.40 6.14 -9.77
C ALA A 264 -7.98 4.84 -9.20
N ASP A 265 -7.95 4.66 -7.87
CA ASP A 265 -8.49 3.48 -7.18
C ASP A 265 -9.98 3.24 -7.45
N VAL A 266 -10.78 4.30 -7.53
CA VAL A 266 -12.21 4.18 -7.83
C VAL A 266 -12.44 3.65 -9.24
N TYR A 267 -11.70 4.14 -10.22
CA TYR A 267 -11.79 3.65 -11.60
C TYR A 267 -11.31 2.20 -11.71
N TYR A 268 -10.24 1.84 -10.99
CA TYR A 268 -9.82 0.44 -10.90
C TYR A 268 -10.94 -0.44 -10.31
N ASN A 269 -11.55 -0.04 -9.21
CA ASN A 269 -12.64 -0.80 -8.57
C ASN A 269 -13.87 -0.89 -9.47
N LYS A 270 -14.23 0.18 -10.18
CA LYS A 270 -15.29 0.13 -11.22
C LYS A 270 -14.94 -0.86 -12.33
N SER A 271 -13.69 -0.96 -12.73
CA SER A 271 -13.28 -1.93 -13.76
C SER A 271 -13.47 -3.39 -13.33
N VAL A 272 -13.23 -3.68 -12.05
CA VAL A 272 -13.37 -5.05 -11.50
C VAL A 272 -14.81 -5.54 -11.54
N GLU A 273 -15.78 -4.64 -11.47
CA GLU A 273 -17.20 -4.98 -11.53
C GLU A 273 -17.67 -5.44 -12.91
N TYR A 274 -16.97 -5.01 -13.98
CA TYR A 274 -17.22 -5.45 -15.35
C TYR A 274 -16.40 -6.71 -15.65
N ASN A 275 -16.81 -7.84 -15.05
CA ASN A 275 -16.08 -9.12 -15.17
C ASN A 275 -16.83 -10.21 -15.94
N GLN A 276 -17.83 -9.84 -16.74
CA GLN A 276 -18.54 -10.79 -17.61
C GLN A 276 -17.66 -11.06 -18.84
N LYS A 277 -17.05 -12.25 -18.85
CA LYS A 277 -16.03 -12.64 -19.84
C LYS A 277 -16.55 -12.69 -21.28
N ASP A 278 -17.84 -12.95 -21.46
CA ASP A 278 -18.48 -13.18 -22.77
C ASP A 278 -19.33 -11.98 -23.23
N ASP A 279 -19.39 -10.90 -22.47
CA ASP A 279 -20.12 -9.68 -22.82
C ASP A 279 -19.16 -8.60 -23.35
N PRO A 280 -19.19 -8.29 -24.66
CA PRO A 280 -18.34 -7.27 -25.27
C PRO A 280 -18.46 -5.89 -24.61
N MET A 281 -19.69 -5.51 -24.20
CA MET A 281 -19.93 -4.23 -23.53
C MET A 281 -19.25 -4.20 -22.16
N SER A 282 -19.31 -5.32 -21.43
CA SER A 282 -18.61 -5.45 -20.15
C SER A 282 -17.10 -5.32 -20.31
N ILE A 283 -16.53 -5.95 -21.34
CA ILE A 283 -15.11 -5.87 -21.67
C ILE A 283 -14.70 -4.43 -22.03
N GLU A 284 -15.47 -3.77 -22.89
CA GLU A 284 -15.22 -2.39 -23.31
C GLU A 284 -15.24 -1.42 -22.11
N MET A 285 -16.24 -1.52 -21.25
CA MET A 285 -16.35 -0.71 -20.04
C MET A 285 -15.21 -0.98 -19.07
N LYS A 286 -14.81 -2.24 -18.89
CA LYS A 286 -13.66 -2.62 -18.08
C LYS A 286 -12.39 -1.97 -18.58
N MET A 287 -12.11 -2.07 -19.89
CA MET A 287 -10.93 -1.47 -20.51
C MET A 287 -10.94 0.05 -20.39
N HIS A 288 -12.08 0.70 -20.63
CA HIS A 288 -12.23 2.15 -20.47
C HIS A 288 -11.86 2.61 -19.05
N TYR A 289 -12.36 1.93 -18.01
CA TYR A 289 -12.02 2.30 -16.63
C TYR A 289 -10.57 2.00 -16.26
N LEU A 290 -9.99 0.91 -16.80
CA LEU A 290 -8.57 0.61 -16.60
C LEU A 290 -7.67 1.65 -17.26
N ASP A 291 -8.02 2.09 -18.47
CA ASP A 291 -7.28 3.13 -19.18
C ASP A 291 -7.33 4.45 -18.42
N HIS A 292 -8.51 4.86 -17.96
CA HIS A 292 -8.64 6.09 -17.18
C HIS A 292 -7.92 6.01 -15.83
N CYS A 293 -7.94 4.85 -15.15
CA CYS A 293 -7.14 4.62 -13.95
C CYS A 293 -5.63 4.81 -14.24
N LEU A 294 -5.15 4.30 -15.37
CA LEU A 294 -3.73 4.40 -15.76
C LEU A 294 -3.34 5.78 -16.27
N GLU A 295 -4.27 6.57 -16.82
CA GLU A 295 -4.06 7.98 -17.13
C GLU A 295 -3.83 8.80 -15.86
N LEU A 296 -4.62 8.55 -14.81
CA LEU A 296 -4.49 9.22 -13.52
C LEU A 296 -3.26 8.75 -12.72
N ASN A 297 -2.97 7.45 -12.77
CA ASN A 297 -1.81 6.86 -12.11
C ASN A 297 -1.14 5.81 -13.03
N PRO A 298 -0.15 6.21 -13.83
CA PRO A 298 0.57 5.30 -14.73
C PRO A 298 1.27 4.13 -14.03
N LEU A 299 1.60 4.26 -12.74
CA LEU A 299 2.26 3.22 -11.94
C LEU A 299 1.28 2.30 -11.19
N PHE A 300 -0.02 2.38 -11.49
CA PHE A 300 -1.02 1.52 -10.86
C PHE A 300 -0.92 0.08 -11.40
N TYR A 301 0.02 -0.70 -10.86
CA TYR A 301 0.37 -2.03 -11.37
C TYR A 301 -0.82 -3.00 -11.41
N ARG A 302 -1.76 -2.93 -10.44
CA ARG A 302 -2.98 -3.77 -10.43
C ARG A 302 -3.87 -3.51 -11.64
N ALA A 303 -4.00 -2.26 -12.05
CA ALA A 303 -4.75 -1.92 -13.26
C ALA A 303 -4.05 -2.46 -14.52
N ARG A 304 -2.72 -2.37 -14.59
CA ARG A 304 -1.95 -2.96 -15.70
C ARG A 304 -2.08 -4.48 -15.75
N LEU A 305 -2.00 -5.18 -14.59
CA LEU A 305 -2.20 -6.62 -14.52
C LEU A 305 -3.61 -7.03 -14.99
N ASN A 306 -4.64 -6.30 -14.55
CA ASN A 306 -6.01 -6.55 -14.99
C ASN A 306 -6.20 -6.27 -16.49
N LYS A 307 -5.58 -5.23 -17.02
CA LYS A 307 -5.57 -4.89 -18.45
C LYS A 307 -4.89 -5.99 -19.26
N ALA A 308 -3.71 -6.42 -18.84
CA ALA A 308 -2.98 -7.53 -19.44
C ALA A 308 -3.79 -8.84 -19.43
N GLY A 309 -4.42 -9.17 -18.30
CA GLY A 309 -5.31 -10.32 -18.15
C GLY A 309 -6.53 -10.23 -19.09
N THR A 310 -7.06 -9.04 -19.31
CA THR A 310 -8.17 -8.83 -20.26
C THR A 310 -7.71 -9.05 -21.71
N PHE A 311 -6.54 -8.54 -22.11
CA PHE A 311 -5.95 -8.83 -23.42
C PHE A 311 -5.68 -10.32 -23.63
N LYS A 312 -5.16 -11.02 -22.60
CA LYS A 312 -5.00 -12.48 -22.61
C LYS A 312 -6.33 -13.20 -22.88
N GLN A 313 -7.42 -12.80 -22.20
CA GLN A 313 -8.76 -13.38 -22.40
C GLN A 313 -9.29 -13.18 -23.84
N LEU A 314 -8.93 -12.05 -24.45
CA LEU A 314 -9.29 -11.74 -25.85
C LEU A 314 -8.38 -12.44 -26.87
N GLY A 315 -7.36 -13.17 -26.45
CA GLY A 315 -6.36 -13.77 -27.33
C GLY A 315 -5.36 -12.76 -27.90
N GLU A 316 -5.38 -11.51 -27.46
CA GLU A 316 -4.45 -10.45 -27.87
C GLU A 316 -3.11 -10.57 -27.12
N ASN A 317 -2.42 -11.70 -27.32
CA ASN A 317 -1.26 -12.11 -26.56
C ASN A 317 -0.09 -11.08 -26.61
N GLU A 318 0.11 -10.42 -27.75
CA GLU A 318 1.15 -9.39 -27.90
C GLU A 318 0.90 -8.18 -26.99
N LYS A 319 -0.35 -7.70 -26.95
CA LYS A 319 -0.72 -6.60 -26.05
C LYS A 319 -0.64 -7.00 -24.58
N ALA A 320 -1.01 -8.25 -24.26
CA ALA A 320 -0.85 -8.78 -22.91
C ALA A 320 0.63 -8.79 -22.48
N ILE A 321 1.53 -9.26 -23.34
CA ILE A 321 2.99 -9.27 -23.12
C ILE A 321 3.52 -7.86 -22.87
N ASP A 322 3.06 -6.85 -23.63
CA ASP A 322 3.49 -5.46 -23.46
C ASP A 322 3.11 -4.93 -22.07
N GLU A 323 1.84 -5.10 -21.66
CA GLU A 323 1.40 -4.65 -20.33
C GLU A 323 2.07 -5.41 -19.18
N TYR A 324 2.27 -6.75 -19.28
CA TYR A 324 3.06 -7.50 -18.29
C TYR A 324 4.52 -7.03 -18.24
N THR A 325 5.10 -6.69 -19.39
CA THR A 325 6.48 -6.17 -19.44
C THR A 325 6.59 -4.82 -18.75
N LYS A 326 5.61 -3.92 -18.92
CA LYS A 326 5.56 -2.64 -18.17
C LYS A 326 5.48 -2.88 -16.66
N VAL A 327 4.68 -3.85 -16.19
CA VAL A 327 4.66 -4.21 -14.77
C VAL A 327 6.05 -4.64 -14.29
N ILE A 328 6.76 -5.45 -15.07
CA ILE A 328 8.08 -5.98 -14.70
C ILE A 328 9.16 -4.89 -14.70
N THR A 329 9.11 -3.95 -15.65
CA THR A 329 10.14 -2.92 -15.81
C THR A 329 9.92 -1.67 -14.96
N GLU A 330 8.67 -1.30 -14.70
CA GLU A 330 8.29 -0.05 -14.03
C GLU A 330 7.78 -0.26 -12.61
N GLY A 331 7.35 -1.48 -12.27
CA GLY A 331 6.75 -1.79 -10.97
C GLY A 331 7.78 -1.97 -9.85
N VAL A 332 7.36 -1.79 -8.61
CA VAL A 332 8.22 -1.81 -7.40
C VAL A 332 7.83 -2.96 -6.45
N ASN A 333 7.09 -4.01 -6.87
CA ASN A 333 6.40 -4.90 -5.94
C ASN A 333 6.43 -6.40 -6.23
N HIS A 334 5.95 -7.15 -5.22
CA HIS A 334 5.88 -8.62 -5.10
C HIS A 334 5.16 -9.36 -6.24
N ASP A 335 4.39 -8.67 -7.09
CA ASP A 335 3.62 -9.27 -8.18
C ASP A 335 4.44 -9.54 -9.45
N TYR A 336 5.76 -9.33 -9.41
CA TYR A 336 6.67 -9.66 -10.53
C TYR A 336 6.61 -11.13 -10.93
N VAL A 337 6.51 -12.03 -9.97
CA VAL A 337 6.44 -13.48 -10.24
C VAL A 337 5.21 -13.77 -11.09
N MET A 338 4.04 -13.26 -10.70
CA MET A 338 2.80 -13.46 -11.47
C MET A 338 2.92 -12.83 -12.87
N ALA A 339 3.40 -11.60 -12.98
CA ALA A 339 3.58 -10.94 -14.28
C ALA A 339 4.54 -11.71 -15.19
N LEU A 340 5.64 -12.25 -14.65
CA LEU A 340 6.60 -13.08 -15.39
C LEU A 340 5.98 -14.40 -15.84
N VAL A 341 5.24 -15.07 -14.98
CA VAL A 341 4.54 -16.34 -15.30
C VAL A 341 3.53 -16.12 -16.41
N GLU A 342 2.68 -15.09 -16.28
CA GLU A 342 1.67 -14.76 -17.27
C GLU A 342 2.27 -14.29 -18.60
N ARG A 343 3.35 -13.51 -18.57
CA ARG A 343 4.09 -13.13 -19.77
C ARG A 343 4.67 -14.36 -20.49
N GLY A 344 5.26 -15.29 -19.74
CA GLY A 344 5.76 -16.55 -20.27
C GLY A 344 4.67 -17.37 -20.94
N TYR A 345 3.50 -17.45 -20.31
CA TYR A 345 2.32 -18.11 -20.91
C TYR A 345 1.94 -17.48 -22.25
N ASN A 346 1.84 -16.14 -22.34
CA ASN A 346 1.45 -15.45 -23.56
C ASN A 346 2.51 -15.60 -24.68
N TYR A 347 3.82 -15.63 -24.34
CA TYR A 347 4.86 -15.97 -25.33
C TYR A 347 4.69 -17.36 -25.90
N ARG A 348 4.28 -18.34 -25.08
CA ARG A 348 4.03 -19.69 -25.57
C ARG A 348 2.81 -19.76 -26.50
N GLN A 349 1.74 -18.99 -26.23
CA GLN A 349 0.59 -18.90 -27.14
C GLN A 349 0.98 -18.34 -28.53
N LEU A 350 2.08 -17.62 -28.62
CA LEU A 350 2.68 -17.13 -29.85
C LEU A 350 3.80 -18.05 -30.41
N ASP A 351 3.88 -19.29 -29.95
CA ASP A 351 4.93 -20.27 -30.30
C ASP A 351 6.37 -19.81 -29.98
N ASN A 352 6.52 -18.74 -29.21
CA ASN A 352 7.83 -18.24 -28.81
C ASN A 352 8.31 -18.92 -27.53
N VAL A 353 8.64 -20.21 -27.66
CA VAL A 353 9.04 -21.04 -26.49
C VAL A 353 10.32 -20.52 -25.83
N ALA A 354 11.25 -19.90 -26.58
CA ALA A 354 12.47 -19.36 -26.00
C ALA A 354 12.22 -18.19 -25.05
N MET A 355 11.38 -17.22 -25.43
CA MET A 355 11.00 -16.10 -24.56
C MET A 355 10.08 -16.54 -23.42
N SER A 356 9.23 -17.55 -23.65
CA SER A 356 8.46 -18.20 -22.62
C SER A 356 9.36 -18.79 -21.55
N LEU A 357 10.34 -19.62 -21.93
CA LEU A 357 11.32 -20.22 -21.03
C LEU A 357 12.08 -19.16 -20.23
N LEU A 358 12.57 -18.11 -20.89
CA LEU A 358 13.27 -17.01 -20.23
C LEU A 358 12.42 -16.34 -19.15
N SER A 359 11.15 -16.06 -19.45
CA SER A 359 10.22 -15.44 -18.49
C SER A 359 9.98 -16.35 -17.28
N HIS A 360 9.78 -17.66 -17.51
CA HIS A 360 9.59 -18.63 -16.44
C HIS A 360 10.86 -18.89 -15.60
N GLN A 361 12.04 -18.82 -16.20
CA GLN A 361 13.31 -18.89 -15.47
C GLN A 361 13.50 -17.66 -14.56
N GLN A 362 13.14 -16.47 -15.02
CA GLN A 362 13.15 -15.26 -14.19
C GLN A 362 12.16 -15.39 -13.01
N ALA A 363 10.96 -15.91 -13.26
CA ALA A 363 9.99 -16.18 -12.21
C ALA A 363 10.50 -17.22 -11.19
N PHE A 364 11.14 -18.28 -11.66
CA PHE A 364 11.73 -19.32 -10.81
C PHE A 364 12.86 -18.79 -9.92
N TYR A 365 13.66 -17.87 -10.43
CA TYR A 365 14.70 -17.22 -9.62
C TYR A 365 14.12 -16.43 -8.44
N LEU A 366 12.94 -15.83 -8.61
CA LEU A 366 12.27 -15.04 -7.57
C LEU A 366 11.46 -15.92 -6.60
N ASP A 367 10.78 -16.93 -7.13
CA ASP A 367 9.98 -17.88 -6.37
C ASP A 367 10.15 -19.32 -6.92
N PRO A 368 11.12 -20.07 -6.39
CA PRO A 368 11.39 -21.45 -6.84
C PRO A 368 10.29 -22.46 -6.43
N HIS A 369 9.37 -22.08 -5.56
CA HIS A 369 8.30 -22.93 -5.04
C HIS A 369 6.95 -22.68 -5.72
N ASN A 370 6.88 -21.79 -6.71
CA ASN A 370 5.67 -21.50 -7.45
C ASN A 370 5.29 -22.69 -8.35
N ILE A 371 4.25 -23.41 -7.94
CA ILE A 371 3.81 -24.65 -8.59
C ILE A 371 3.46 -24.40 -10.06
N GLN A 372 2.69 -23.36 -10.36
CA GLN A 372 2.29 -23.01 -11.73
C GLN A 372 3.50 -22.73 -12.63
N ASN A 373 4.48 -22.02 -12.10
CA ASN A 373 5.71 -21.72 -12.83
C ASN A 373 6.55 -22.97 -13.09
N LEU A 374 6.64 -23.89 -12.12
CA LEU A 374 7.34 -25.17 -12.27
C LEU A 374 6.70 -26.03 -13.39
N PHE A 375 5.37 -26.09 -13.48
CA PHE A 375 4.69 -26.76 -14.59
C PHE A 375 4.99 -26.11 -15.93
N ASN A 376 4.95 -24.77 -15.99
CA ASN A 376 5.24 -24.05 -17.23
C ASN A 376 6.70 -24.24 -17.69
N LEU A 377 7.67 -24.27 -16.77
CA LEU A 377 9.06 -24.62 -17.05
C LEU A 377 9.18 -26.03 -17.63
N ALA A 378 8.49 -26.99 -17.00
CA ALA A 378 8.47 -28.36 -17.51
C ALA A 378 7.96 -28.40 -18.95
N ILE A 379 6.86 -27.75 -19.26
CA ILE A 379 6.27 -27.68 -20.59
C ILE A 379 7.26 -27.04 -21.60
N CYS A 380 7.88 -25.91 -21.24
CA CYS A 380 8.87 -25.27 -22.12
C CYS A 380 10.07 -26.19 -22.42
N HIS A 381 10.63 -26.84 -21.42
CA HIS A 381 11.75 -27.77 -21.60
C HIS A 381 11.35 -28.99 -22.46
N ILE A 382 10.16 -29.55 -22.27
CA ILE A 382 9.69 -30.66 -23.07
C ILE A 382 9.46 -30.23 -24.53
N SER A 383 8.87 -29.05 -24.75
CA SER A 383 8.68 -28.47 -26.09
C SER A 383 10.01 -28.24 -26.82
N LEU A 384 11.10 -28.00 -26.09
CA LEU A 384 12.46 -27.88 -26.61
C LEU A 384 13.21 -29.23 -26.69
N TYR A 385 12.51 -30.36 -26.57
CA TYR A 385 13.09 -31.71 -26.52
C TYR A 385 14.09 -31.97 -25.39
N GLN A 386 14.06 -31.16 -24.33
CA GLN A 386 14.88 -31.28 -23.12
C GLN A 386 14.11 -32.09 -22.05
N PHE A 387 13.82 -33.34 -22.38
CA PHE A 387 12.90 -34.19 -21.61
C PHE A 387 13.33 -34.42 -20.14
N LEU A 388 14.62 -34.57 -19.88
CA LEU A 388 15.11 -34.80 -18.52
C LEU A 388 14.87 -33.58 -17.61
N GLN A 389 15.14 -32.39 -18.12
CA GLN A 389 14.90 -31.14 -17.41
C GLN A 389 13.39 -30.92 -17.18
N GLY A 390 12.58 -31.15 -18.20
CA GLY A 390 11.12 -31.08 -18.10
C GLY A 390 10.57 -32.03 -17.04
N TYR A 391 11.06 -33.27 -17.02
CA TYR A 391 10.68 -34.25 -16.01
C TYR A 391 11.06 -33.83 -14.58
N ASN A 392 12.25 -33.28 -14.40
CA ASN A 392 12.69 -32.81 -13.09
C ASN A 392 11.81 -31.65 -12.56
N PHE A 393 11.42 -30.72 -13.41
CA PHE A 393 10.49 -29.64 -13.04
C PHE A 393 9.09 -30.17 -12.73
N LEU A 394 8.61 -31.17 -13.46
CA LEU A 394 7.34 -31.85 -13.13
C LEU A 394 7.40 -32.52 -11.76
N LEU A 395 8.46 -33.25 -11.45
CA LEU A 395 8.66 -33.87 -10.14
C LEU A 395 8.65 -32.83 -9.03
N GLN A 396 9.35 -31.71 -9.23
CA GLN A 396 9.39 -30.63 -8.26
C GLN A 396 8.02 -29.99 -8.09
N ALA A 397 7.26 -29.76 -9.17
CA ALA A 397 5.92 -29.19 -9.11
C ALA A 397 4.96 -30.07 -8.30
N PHE A 398 4.95 -31.40 -8.53
CA PHE A 398 4.14 -32.32 -7.76
C PHE A 398 4.57 -32.41 -6.30
N TYR A 399 5.87 -32.33 -6.03
CA TYR A 399 6.41 -32.32 -4.66
C TYR A 399 5.92 -31.08 -3.89
N GLU A 400 6.03 -29.89 -4.51
CA GLU A 400 5.53 -28.64 -3.91
C GLU A 400 4.01 -28.65 -3.72
N ALA A 401 3.26 -29.20 -4.67
CA ALA A 401 1.81 -29.31 -4.57
C ALA A 401 1.39 -30.19 -3.38
N GLU A 402 2.07 -31.31 -3.15
CA GLU A 402 1.84 -32.15 -1.98
C GLU A 402 2.21 -31.46 -0.66
N LEU A 403 3.31 -30.72 -0.60
CA LEU A 403 3.71 -29.96 0.57
C LEU A 403 2.73 -28.83 0.92
N GLN A 404 2.16 -28.19 -0.10
CA GLN A 404 1.22 -27.09 0.07
C GLN A 404 -0.24 -27.53 0.19
N ASN A 405 -0.53 -28.86 0.21
CA ASN A 405 -1.88 -29.45 0.20
C ASN A 405 -2.74 -28.99 -1.00
N VAL A 406 -2.13 -28.76 -2.14
CA VAL A 406 -2.83 -28.41 -3.37
C VAL A 406 -3.20 -29.72 -4.08
N HIS A 407 -4.48 -30.08 -4.04
CA HIS A 407 -4.98 -31.34 -4.63
C HIS A 407 -5.67 -31.15 -5.99
N GLU A 408 -6.07 -29.92 -6.29
CA GLU A 408 -6.66 -29.55 -7.58
C GLU A 408 -5.66 -28.68 -8.34
N PHE A 409 -5.24 -29.17 -9.50
CA PHE A 409 -4.47 -28.37 -10.43
C PHE A 409 -5.42 -27.52 -11.26
N ASP A 410 -4.93 -26.35 -11.68
CA ASP A 410 -5.64 -25.52 -12.63
C ASP A 410 -6.00 -26.37 -13.86
N HIS A 411 -7.28 -26.30 -14.27
CA HIS A 411 -7.78 -27.04 -15.43
C HIS A 411 -6.92 -26.80 -16.70
N ASP A 412 -6.42 -25.60 -16.86
CA ASP A 412 -5.53 -25.24 -17.96
C ASP A 412 -4.21 -26.03 -17.93
N MET A 413 -3.67 -26.33 -16.75
CA MET A 413 -2.46 -27.16 -16.60
C MET A 413 -2.73 -28.61 -17.02
N GLU A 414 -3.87 -29.17 -16.58
CA GLU A 414 -4.25 -30.54 -16.95
C GLU A 414 -4.45 -30.68 -18.45
N VAL A 415 -5.15 -29.72 -19.09
CA VAL A 415 -5.35 -29.70 -20.52
C VAL A 415 -4.02 -29.62 -21.28
N GLN A 416 -3.10 -28.77 -20.83
CA GLN A 416 -1.79 -28.61 -21.46
C GLN A 416 -0.91 -29.85 -21.30
N LEU A 417 -0.91 -30.48 -20.12
CA LEU A 417 -0.19 -31.75 -19.91
C LEU A 417 -0.76 -32.84 -20.78
N LYS A 418 -2.08 -32.93 -20.94
CA LYS A 418 -2.72 -33.90 -21.81
C LYS A 418 -2.32 -33.71 -23.27
N GLN A 419 -2.37 -32.48 -23.77
CA GLN A 419 -1.92 -32.16 -25.14
C GLN A 419 -0.45 -32.53 -25.34
N LEU A 420 0.41 -32.29 -24.32
CA LEU A 420 1.81 -32.65 -24.40
C LEU A 420 2.03 -34.18 -24.42
N CYS A 421 1.27 -34.93 -23.63
CA CYS A 421 1.30 -36.40 -23.62
C CYS A 421 0.84 -36.97 -24.98
N GLU A 422 -0.14 -36.35 -25.64
CA GLU A 422 -0.60 -36.70 -26.98
C GLU A 422 0.48 -36.44 -28.03
N HIS A 423 1.28 -35.37 -27.85
CA HIS A 423 2.36 -35.00 -28.78
C HIS A 423 3.61 -35.90 -28.65
N PHE A 424 3.82 -36.51 -27.48
CA PHE A 424 4.96 -37.38 -27.18
C PHE A 424 4.50 -38.73 -26.64
N PRO A 425 3.75 -39.54 -27.42
CA PRO A 425 3.14 -40.79 -26.92
C PRO A 425 4.16 -41.84 -26.47
N ASP A 426 5.39 -41.80 -27.00
CA ASP A 426 6.47 -42.76 -26.69
C ASP A 426 7.25 -42.42 -25.42
N LYS A 427 6.85 -41.39 -24.66
CA LYS A 427 7.53 -40.93 -23.44
C LYS A 427 6.67 -41.16 -22.20
N PRO A 428 6.61 -42.40 -21.64
CA PRO A 428 5.70 -42.75 -20.55
C PRO A 428 5.95 -41.96 -19.25
N PHE A 429 7.14 -41.41 -19.08
CA PHE A 429 7.51 -40.64 -17.90
C PHE A 429 6.90 -39.21 -17.87
N ILE A 430 6.22 -38.77 -18.94
CA ILE A 430 5.53 -37.47 -19.02
C ILE A 430 4.07 -37.58 -18.48
N ARG A 431 3.57 -38.81 -18.26
CA ARG A 431 2.19 -39.03 -17.81
C ARG A 431 2.01 -38.56 -16.36
N PRO A 432 1.06 -37.63 -16.10
CA PRO A 432 0.88 -37.02 -14.79
C PRO A 432 0.62 -38.03 -13.66
N GLU A 433 -0.17 -39.10 -13.93
CA GLU A 433 -0.54 -40.10 -12.92
C GLU A 433 0.67 -40.85 -12.35
N GLY A 434 1.58 -41.28 -13.21
CA GLY A 434 2.79 -41.99 -12.79
C GLY A 434 3.76 -41.16 -11.98
N ILE A 435 3.84 -39.84 -12.28
CA ILE A 435 4.70 -38.92 -11.53
C ILE A 435 4.09 -38.63 -10.17
N LYS A 436 2.79 -38.37 -10.12
CA LYS A 436 2.07 -38.10 -8.87
C LYS A 436 2.23 -39.22 -7.89
N ASP A 437 2.00 -40.47 -8.33
CA ASP A 437 2.15 -41.66 -7.47
C ASP A 437 3.58 -41.82 -6.95
N TYR A 438 4.57 -41.61 -7.81
CA TYR A 438 5.99 -41.63 -7.43
C TYR A 438 6.35 -40.59 -6.38
N VAL A 439 5.85 -39.35 -6.52
CA VAL A 439 6.10 -38.23 -5.57
C VAL A 439 5.42 -38.55 -4.23
N VAL A 440 4.17 -38.99 -4.24
CA VAL A 440 3.41 -39.37 -3.02
C VAL A 440 4.13 -40.50 -2.25
N GLU A 441 4.62 -41.50 -2.95
CA GLU A 441 5.40 -42.59 -2.32
C GLU A 441 6.71 -42.06 -1.69
N ARG A 442 7.42 -41.16 -2.37
CA ARG A 442 8.66 -40.59 -1.83
C ARG A 442 8.42 -39.72 -0.62
N ILE A 443 7.36 -38.86 -0.62
CA ILE A 443 7.00 -38.07 0.53
C ILE A 443 6.62 -38.94 1.73
N LYS A 444 5.85 -39.99 1.50
CA LYS A 444 5.53 -40.96 2.55
C LYS A 444 6.80 -41.65 3.10
N ALA A 445 7.73 -42.02 2.22
CA ALA A 445 8.98 -42.65 2.61
C ALA A 445 9.96 -41.69 3.34
N SER A 446 9.89 -40.40 3.09
CA SER A 446 10.74 -39.36 3.75
C SER A 446 10.27 -39.00 5.15
N GLY A 447 9.09 -39.44 5.58
CA GLY A 447 8.53 -39.05 6.90
C GLY A 447 8.10 -37.61 7.05
N LEU A 448 8.03 -36.84 5.94
CA LEU A 448 7.60 -35.42 5.93
C LEU A 448 6.08 -35.24 6.11
N ARG A 449 5.33 -36.34 6.15
CA ARG A 449 3.93 -36.40 6.61
C ARG A 449 3.84 -37.27 7.84
N ASN A 450 3.73 -36.68 9.01
CA ASN A 450 3.11 -37.27 10.20
C ASN A 450 1.86 -36.49 10.52
#